data_db96ceb0e733b658ec7822b09e8b0c43
#
_entry.id   db96ceb0e733b658ec7822b09e8b0c43
#
_cell.length_a   1.000
_cell.length_b   1.000
_cell.length_c   1.000
_cell.angle_alpha   90.00
_cell.angle_beta   90.00
_cell.angle_gamma   90.00
#
_symmetry.space_group_name_H-M   'P 1'
#
loop_
_entity.id
_entity.type
_entity.pdbx_description
1 polymer ?
#
loop_
_entity_poly.entity_id
_entity_poly.type
_entity_poly.pdbx_seq_one_letter_code
_entity_poly.pdbx_strand_id
1 'polypeptide(L)'
;VSGKVNVSAENRPTDKNTFVKMLSGFGGCNAPILASKEPTIFRKGKYSIKPFATSPRVSISPKGVIVDGTPLSIEQGTNGLLTNIYKQKIGEYPKYYKMDGLCRLGFVASELLLQAEGNVRFNECYDRAVVLFNRSSSISSDKKFLESIQDKENYFPSPSVFVYTLPNIVTGEIAIRNHYHGETSFYILPSKDERQMNEVLETVFVDTQSKSVLTGWIDYEDGEHFEADLMLIEI
;
A
#
# COMPACT_ATOMS: atom_id res chain seq x y z
N VAL A 1 -20.16 8.61 -28.65
CA VAL A 1 -19.20 8.65 -29.74
C VAL A 1 -18.61 7.27 -29.89
N SER A 2 -19.13 6.45 -30.80
CA SER A 2 -18.57 5.14 -31.13
C SER A 2 -17.37 5.33 -32.03
N GLY A 3 -16.21 5.57 -31.49
CA GLY A 3 -14.97 5.47 -32.23
C GLY A 3 -14.72 4.00 -32.60
N LYS A 4 -14.58 3.72 -33.88
CA LYS A 4 -14.15 2.40 -34.35
C LYS A 4 -12.70 2.19 -33.87
N VAL A 5 -12.51 1.35 -32.85
CA VAL A 5 -11.18 0.93 -32.45
C VAL A 5 -10.75 -0.21 -33.37
N ASN A 6 -9.63 -0.03 -34.06
CA ASN A 6 -9.05 -1.08 -34.88
C ASN A 6 -8.28 -2.06 -33.97
N VAL A 7 -8.90 -3.17 -33.66
CA VAL A 7 -8.30 -4.22 -32.80
C VAL A 7 -7.72 -5.30 -33.71
N SER A 8 -6.46 -5.71 -33.42
CA SER A 8 -5.80 -6.83 -34.07
C SER A 8 -5.39 -7.85 -33.05
N ALA A 9 -5.67 -9.13 -33.27
CA ALA A 9 -5.16 -10.25 -32.49
C ALA A 9 -3.71 -10.61 -32.83
N GLU A 10 -3.17 -10.06 -33.91
CA GLU A 10 -1.82 -10.34 -34.37
C GLU A 10 -0.85 -9.23 -33.98
N ASN A 11 0.37 -9.61 -33.66
CA ASN A 11 1.46 -8.65 -33.48
C ASN A 11 1.82 -8.03 -34.84
N ARG A 12 1.75 -6.72 -34.92
CA ARG A 12 2.12 -5.96 -36.13
C ARG A 12 3.32 -5.08 -35.83
N PRO A 13 4.36 -5.08 -36.66
CA PRO A 13 5.43 -4.10 -36.54
C PRO A 13 4.88 -2.68 -36.72
N THR A 14 5.42 -1.73 -36.00
CA THR A 14 5.04 -0.31 -36.08
C THR A 14 6.27 0.58 -36.12
N ASP A 15 6.23 1.60 -36.93
CA ASP A 15 7.20 2.69 -37.00
C ASP A 15 6.95 3.78 -35.93
N LYS A 16 5.86 3.67 -35.17
CA LYS A 16 5.52 4.64 -34.14
C LYS A 16 6.52 4.58 -32.99
N ASN A 17 6.89 5.75 -32.50
CA ASN A 17 7.84 5.90 -31.39
C ASN A 17 7.17 5.88 -30.02
N THR A 18 5.88 6.11 -29.96
CA THR A 18 5.12 6.14 -28.71
C THR A 18 3.93 5.19 -28.76
N PHE A 19 3.62 4.59 -27.62
CA PHE A 19 2.41 3.79 -27.45
C PHE A 19 1.80 4.00 -26.07
N VAL A 20 0.51 3.78 -25.97
CA VAL A 20 -0.23 3.78 -24.72
C VAL A 20 -0.64 2.35 -24.40
N LYS A 21 -0.27 1.88 -23.23
CA LYS A 21 -0.79 0.64 -22.66
C LYS A 21 -1.81 1.00 -21.59
N MET A 22 -3.01 0.49 -21.72
CA MET A 22 -4.06 0.63 -20.72
C MET A 22 -4.22 -0.70 -19.99
N LEU A 23 -4.24 -0.64 -18.68
CA LEU A 23 -4.53 -1.74 -17.78
C LEU A 23 -5.80 -1.40 -17.02
N SER A 24 -6.74 -2.32 -16.97
CA SER A 24 -7.95 -2.20 -16.15
C SER A 24 -7.92 -3.28 -15.09
N GLY A 25 -7.96 -2.87 -13.82
CA GLY A 25 -8.02 -3.75 -12.67
C GLY A 25 -9.44 -3.92 -12.14
N PHE A 26 -9.60 -4.84 -11.21
CA PHE A 26 -10.83 -4.99 -10.45
C PHE A 26 -11.12 -3.71 -9.65
N GLY A 27 -12.38 -3.30 -9.60
CA GLY A 27 -12.77 -2.08 -8.88
C GLY A 27 -12.77 -0.81 -9.72
N GLY A 28 -12.60 -0.92 -11.06
CA GLY A 28 -12.72 0.22 -11.97
C GLY A 28 -11.46 1.09 -12.05
N CYS A 29 -10.35 0.66 -11.48
CA CYS A 29 -9.07 1.33 -11.61
C CYS A 29 -8.50 1.11 -13.02
N ASN A 30 -8.21 2.21 -13.72
CA ASN A 30 -7.55 2.20 -15.01
C ASN A 30 -6.17 2.85 -14.87
N ALA A 31 -5.12 2.14 -15.29
CA ALA A 31 -3.77 2.67 -15.31
C ALA A 31 -3.25 2.79 -16.76
N PRO A 32 -3.28 3.96 -17.38
CA PRO A 32 -2.64 4.19 -18.67
C PRO A 32 -1.14 4.41 -18.49
N ILE A 33 -0.34 3.73 -19.30
CA ILE A 33 1.10 3.96 -19.39
C ILE A 33 1.41 4.48 -20.77
N LEU A 34 2.02 5.64 -20.85
CA LEU A 34 2.61 6.17 -22.08
C LEU A 34 4.09 5.78 -22.12
N ALA A 35 4.49 5.02 -23.12
CA ALA A 35 5.87 4.64 -23.33
C ALA A 35 6.39 5.19 -24.67
N SER A 36 7.65 5.61 -24.70
CA SER A 36 8.32 6.12 -25.89
C SER A 36 9.64 5.38 -26.12
N LYS A 37 10.00 5.16 -27.39
CA LYS A 37 11.34 4.69 -27.79
C LYS A 37 12.41 5.78 -27.65
N GLU A 38 11.99 7.05 -27.70
CA GLU A 38 12.86 8.17 -27.46
C GLU A 38 13.12 8.32 -25.97
N PRO A 39 14.37 8.60 -25.56
CA PRO A 39 14.68 8.92 -24.17
C PRO A 39 13.84 10.12 -23.72
N THR A 40 12.85 9.89 -22.93
CA THR A 40 12.13 11.00 -22.29
C THR A 40 13.02 11.56 -21.20
N ILE A 41 13.41 12.82 -21.34
CA ILE A 41 14.05 13.53 -20.25
C ILE A 41 12.97 13.71 -19.17
N PHE A 42 12.88 12.76 -18.27
CA PHE A 42 12.14 12.99 -17.02
C PHE A 42 12.82 14.19 -16.37
N ARG A 43 12.14 15.33 -16.34
CA ARG A 43 12.56 16.42 -15.49
C ARG A 43 12.49 15.87 -14.08
N LYS A 44 13.64 15.53 -13.49
CA LYS A 44 13.73 15.31 -12.05
C LYS A 44 13.09 16.53 -11.41
N GLY A 45 11.94 16.34 -10.81
CA GLY A 45 11.31 17.40 -10.03
C GLY A 45 12.35 17.90 -9.03
N LYS A 46 12.49 19.19 -8.86
CA LYS A 46 13.35 19.80 -7.85
C LYS A 46 12.80 19.62 -6.42
N TYR A 47 11.97 18.62 -6.21
CA TYR A 47 11.39 18.36 -4.89
C TYR A 47 12.40 17.53 -4.10
N SER A 48 13.08 18.17 -3.17
CA SER A 48 13.82 17.48 -2.13
C SER A 48 12.80 17.11 -1.06
N ILE A 49 12.48 15.86 -0.94
CA ILE A 49 11.71 15.35 0.19
C ILE A 49 12.59 15.55 1.41
N LYS A 50 12.29 16.57 2.18
CA LYS A 50 12.85 16.71 3.51
C LYS A 50 11.93 15.92 4.42
N PRO A 51 12.42 14.85 5.08
CA PRO A 51 11.65 14.26 6.16
C PRO A 51 11.38 15.37 7.17
N PHE A 52 10.12 15.67 7.43
CA PHE A 52 9.78 16.62 8.47
C PHE A 52 10.26 16.03 9.80
N ALA A 53 11.11 16.75 10.52
CA ALA A 53 11.59 16.34 11.83
C ALA A 53 10.46 16.16 12.86
N THR A 54 9.25 16.61 12.51
CA THR A 54 8.04 16.58 13.34
C THR A 54 6.93 15.68 12.79
N SER A 55 7.15 14.97 11.69
CA SER A 55 6.15 14.03 11.18
C SER A 55 6.03 12.84 12.11
N PRO A 56 4.80 12.40 12.47
CA PRO A 56 4.67 11.21 13.29
C PRO A 56 5.25 10.00 12.56
N ARG A 57 5.84 9.10 13.35
CA ARG A 57 6.38 7.82 12.90
C ARG A 57 5.89 6.71 13.77
N VAL A 58 5.52 5.58 13.16
CA VAL A 58 5.09 4.39 13.88
C VAL A 58 5.90 3.19 13.42
N SER A 59 6.47 2.48 14.38
CA SER A 59 7.15 1.20 14.14
C SER A 59 6.46 0.10 14.92
N ILE A 60 6.14 -1.01 14.24
CA ILE A 60 5.53 -2.21 14.85
C ILE A 60 6.35 -3.43 14.46
N SER A 61 6.64 -4.26 15.42
CA SER A 61 7.27 -5.57 15.22
C SER A 61 6.78 -6.55 16.30
N PRO A 62 7.12 -7.84 16.24
CA PRO A 62 6.80 -8.78 17.33
C PRO A 62 7.31 -8.34 18.70
N LYS A 63 8.31 -7.46 18.74
CA LYS A 63 8.90 -6.92 19.99
C LYS A 63 8.05 -5.82 20.61
N GLY A 64 7.10 -5.23 19.88
CA GLY A 64 6.22 -4.17 20.37
C GLY A 64 5.96 -3.05 19.36
N VAL A 65 5.46 -1.96 19.90
CA VAL A 65 5.02 -0.77 19.15
C VAL A 65 5.75 0.46 19.66
N ILE A 66 6.22 1.28 18.75
CA ILE A 66 6.84 2.58 19.03
C ILE A 66 6.10 3.64 18.23
N VAL A 67 5.65 4.71 18.88
CA VAL A 67 5.02 5.88 18.27
C VAL A 67 5.87 7.10 18.63
N ASP A 68 6.39 7.79 17.64
CA ASP A 68 7.28 8.95 17.79
C ASP A 68 8.43 8.72 18.78
N GLY A 69 9.09 7.56 18.65
CA GLY A 69 10.20 7.16 19.51
C GLY A 69 9.79 6.70 20.90
N THR A 70 8.50 6.76 21.25
CA THR A 70 7.99 6.36 22.57
C THR A 70 7.34 4.97 22.48
N PRO A 71 7.77 4.00 23.32
CA PRO A 71 7.11 2.70 23.39
C PRO A 71 5.64 2.83 23.80
N LEU A 72 4.74 2.24 23.00
CA LEU A 72 3.33 2.18 23.32
C LEU A 72 3.03 0.89 24.10
N SER A 73 2.55 1.03 25.31
CA SER A 73 2.16 -0.13 26.13
C SER A 73 0.89 -0.78 25.58
N ILE A 74 0.99 -2.07 25.30
CA ILE A 74 -0.11 -2.92 24.86
C ILE A 74 -0.20 -4.10 25.83
N GLU A 75 -1.36 -4.26 26.46
CA GLU A 75 -1.59 -5.39 27.34
C GLU A 75 -1.60 -6.69 26.52
N GLN A 76 -0.88 -7.67 27.04
CA GLN A 76 -0.89 -9.00 26.42
C GLN A 76 -2.25 -9.67 26.65
N GLY A 77 -2.81 -10.18 25.57
CA GLY A 77 -4.07 -10.94 25.58
C GLY A 77 -3.90 -12.25 24.85
N THR A 78 -4.98 -13.03 24.79
CA THR A 78 -5.01 -14.32 24.06
C THR A 78 -4.92 -14.18 22.54
N ASN A 79 -5.10 -12.96 22.04
CA ASN A 79 -4.99 -12.66 20.61
C ASN A 79 -3.57 -12.20 20.29
N GLY A 80 -3.15 -12.33 19.03
CA GLY A 80 -1.86 -11.81 18.59
C GLY A 80 -1.73 -10.28 18.75
N LEU A 81 -0.50 -9.77 18.75
CA LEU A 81 -0.19 -8.36 19.01
C LEU A 81 -1.05 -7.38 18.21
N LEU A 82 -1.19 -7.57 16.90
CA LEU A 82 -1.97 -6.66 16.03
C LEU A 82 -3.44 -6.56 16.48
N THR A 83 -4.04 -7.67 16.90
CA THR A 83 -5.42 -7.67 17.38
C THR A 83 -5.54 -7.02 18.77
N ASN A 84 -4.53 -7.17 19.63
CA ASN A 84 -4.50 -6.48 20.92
C ASN A 84 -4.36 -4.96 20.73
N ILE A 85 -3.51 -4.51 19.81
CA ILE A 85 -3.40 -3.08 19.46
C ILE A 85 -4.76 -2.57 18.93
N TYR A 86 -5.36 -3.30 17.98
CA TYR A 86 -6.66 -2.92 17.43
C TYR A 86 -7.72 -2.73 18.53
N LYS A 87 -7.86 -3.70 19.43
CA LYS A 87 -8.86 -3.66 20.50
C LYS A 87 -8.63 -2.55 21.51
N GLN A 88 -7.37 -2.26 21.85
CA GLN A 88 -7.04 -1.32 22.93
C GLN A 88 -6.91 0.13 22.44
N LYS A 89 -6.54 0.34 21.18
CA LYS A 89 -6.16 1.68 20.70
C LYS A 89 -7.04 2.17 19.54
N ILE A 90 -7.75 1.30 18.83
CA ILE A 90 -8.46 1.66 17.61
C ILE A 90 -9.96 1.36 17.77
N GLY A 91 -10.34 0.08 17.75
CA GLY A 91 -11.74 -0.34 17.82
C GLY A 91 -12.60 0.08 16.62
N GLU A 92 -13.91 -0.11 16.73
CA GLU A 92 -14.96 0.46 15.85
C GLU A 92 -14.80 0.26 14.33
N TYR A 93 -14.09 -0.78 13.89
CA TYR A 93 -13.98 -1.14 12.49
C TYR A 93 -14.07 -2.67 12.28
N PRO A 94 -15.28 -3.26 12.30
CA PRO A 94 -15.43 -4.71 12.23
C PRO A 94 -14.82 -5.39 11.01
N LYS A 95 -14.62 -4.65 9.91
CA LYS A 95 -13.94 -5.15 8.71
C LYS A 95 -12.51 -5.61 8.99
N TYR A 96 -11.85 -5.07 10.03
CA TYR A 96 -10.54 -5.49 10.50
C TYR A 96 -10.41 -7.02 10.64
N TYR A 97 -11.44 -7.67 11.18
CA TYR A 97 -11.41 -9.13 11.41
C TYR A 97 -11.45 -9.96 10.12
N LYS A 98 -11.83 -9.35 9.00
CA LYS A 98 -11.82 -9.98 7.67
C LYS A 98 -10.51 -9.80 6.92
N MET A 99 -9.65 -8.89 7.37
CA MET A 99 -8.36 -8.60 6.76
C MET A 99 -7.36 -9.75 6.97
N ASP A 100 -6.46 -9.92 6.02
CA ASP A 100 -5.28 -10.78 6.18
C ASP A 100 -4.22 -10.12 7.08
N GLY A 101 -3.08 -10.82 7.27
CA GLY A 101 -2.01 -10.34 8.15
C GLY A 101 -1.37 -9.03 7.69
N LEU A 102 -1.08 -8.91 6.38
CA LEU A 102 -0.48 -7.70 5.82
C LEU A 102 -1.42 -6.49 5.94
N CYS A 103 -2.70 -6.67 5.61
CA CYS A 103 -3.69 -5.61 5.74
C CYS A 103 -3.92 -5.21 7.21
N ARG A 104 -3.96 -6.18 8.14
CA ARG A 104 -4.06 -5.88 9.58
C ARG A 104 -2.87 -5.06 10.08
N LEU A 105 -1.66 -5.43 9.66
CA LEU A 105 -0.44 -4.71 10.02
C LEU A 105 -0.46 -3.28 9.50
N GLY A 106 -0.70 -3.10 8.20
CA GLY A 106 -0.77 -1.76 7.59
C GLY A 106 -1.91 -0.91 8.15
N PHE A 107 -3.09 -1.51 8.37
CA PHE A 107 -4.23 -0.85 9.00
C PHE A 107 -3.89 -0.33 10.40
N VAL A 108 -3.38 -1.20 11.28
CA VAL A 108 -3.07 -0.83 12.66
C VAL A 108 -1.96 0.23 12.71
N ALA A 109 -0.92 0.07 11.89
CA ALA A 109 0.18 1.04 11.84
C ALA A 109 -0.29 2.41 11.33
N SER A 110 -1.12 2.45 10.29
CA SER A 110 -1.69 3.71 9.76
C SER A 110 -2.65 4.37 10.74
N GLU A 111 -3.48 3.60 11.45
CA GLU A 111 -4.40 4.14 12.47
C GLU A 111 -3.61 4.82 13.61
N LEU A 112 -2.56 4.19 14.13
CA LEU A 112 -1.71 4.79 15.17
C LEU A 112 -0.97 6.02 14.66
N LEU A 113 -0.48 5.98 13.41
CA LEU A 113 0.21 7.12 12.78
C LEU A 113 -0.71 8.33 12.66
N LEU A 114 -1.93 8.12 12.17
CA LEU A 114 -2.92 9.18 11.98
C LEU A 114 -3.51 9.69 13.30
N GLN A 115 -3.54 8.86 14.34
CA GLN A 115 -3.85 9.32 15.71
C GLN A 115 -2.74 10.23 16.24
N ALA A 116 -1.46 9.89 16.00
CA ALA A 116 -0.32 10.72 16.40
C ALA A 116 -0.25 12.04 15.61
N GLU A 117 -0.64 12.05 14.34
CA GLU A 117 -0.77 13.27 13.53
C GLU A 117 -1.78 14.25 14.17
N GLY A 118 -2.85 13.75 14.75
CA GLY A 118 -3.83 14.56 15.47
C GLY A 118 -4.77 15.41 14.58
N ASN A 119 -4.70 15.26 13.27
CA ASN A 119 -5.58 15.97 12.34
C ASN A 119 -7.02 15.42 12.35
N VAL A 120 -7.98 16.21 11.86
CA VAL A 120 -9.35 15.76 11.66
C VAL A 120 -9.38 14.64 10.63
N ARG A 121 -9.98 13.51 10.99
CA ARG A 121 -10.04 12.31 10.17
C ARG A 121 -11.42 12.07 9.56
N PHE A 122 -11.48 11.17 8.59
CA PHE A 122 -12.71 10.69 7.94
C PHE A 122 -13.46 11.73 7.10
N ASN A 123 -12.78 12.83 6.74
CA ASN A 123 -13.25 13.75 5.71
C ASN A 123 -12.70 13.33 4.35
N GLU A 124 -13.41 13.68 3.28
CA GLU A 124 -12.92 13.51 1.91
C GLU A 124 -11.56 14.21 1.73
N CYS A 125 -10.54 13.49 1.30
CA CYS A 125 -9.19 14.00 1.13
C CYS A 125 -8.64 13.57 -0.23
N TYR A 126 -8.29 14.54 -1.07
CA TYR A 126 -7.87 14.33 -2.46
C TYR A 126 -6.37 14.57 -2.68
N ASP A 127 -5.68 15.09 -1.70
CA ASP A 127 -4.29 15.52 -1.77
C ASP A 127 -3.32 14.71 -0.87
N ARG A 128 -3.81 13.59 -0.31
CA ARG A 128 -2.99 12.63 0.41
C ARG A 128 -2.86 11.32 -0.37
N ALA A 129 -1.63 10.96 -0.69
CA ALA A 129 -1.30 9.65 -1.27
C ALA A 129 -1.02 8.60 -0.19
N VAL A 130 -1.15 7.33 -0.56
CA VAL A 130 -0.72 6.17 0.25
C VAL A 130 0.24 5.33 -0.58
N VAL A 131 1.51 5.34 -0.22
CA VAL A 131 2.56 4.62 -0.95
C VAL A 131 3.33 3.72 0.00
N LEU A 132 3.20 2.42 -0.17
CA LEU A 132 3.78 1.44 0.73
C LEU A 132 4.77 0.53 0.01
N PHE A 133 5.70 0.00 0.76
CA PHE A 133 6.79 -0.85 0.27
C PHE A 133 6.90 -2.11 1.11
N ASN A 134 7.28 -3.22 0.48
CA ASN A 134 7.72 -4.43 1.17
C ASN A 134 8.67 -5.28 0.31
N ARG A 135 9.08 -6.43 0.85
CA ARG A 135 9.88 -7.43 0.16
C ARG A 135 9.07 -8.67 -0.21
N SER A 136 8.23 -9.13 0.69
CA SER A 136 7.59 -10.44 0.59
C SER A 136 6.25 -10.43 -0.17
N SER A 137 5.83 -9.28 -0.75
CA SER A 137 4.52 -9.17 -1.38
C SER A 137 3.40 -9.62 -0.42
N SER A 138 2.48 -10.44 -0.89
CA SER A 138 1.37 -11.04 -0.15
C SER A 138 1.63 -12.51 0.23
N ILE A 139 2.89 -12.89 0.46
CA ILE A 139 3.32 -14.30 0.60
C ILE A 139 2.47 -15.11 1.59
N SER A 140 2.00 -14.50 2.68
CA SER A 140 1.14 -15.16 3.67
C SER A 140 -0.20 -15.57 3.08
N SER A 141 -0.81 -14.70 2.28
CA SER A 141 -2.09 -14.95 1.61
C SER A 141 -1.91 -15.86 0.39
N ASP A 142 -0.79 -15.75 -0.33
CA ASP A 142 -0.46 -16.61 -1.45
C ASP A 142 -0.33 -18.07 -1.00
N LYS A 143 0.36 -18.31 0.12
CA LYS A 143 0.46 -19.65 0.72
C LYS A 143 -0.90 -20.22 1.07
N LYS A 144 -1.76 -19.44 1.74
CA LYS A 144 -3.13 -19.86 2.10
C LYS A 144 -4.00 -20.14 0.87
N PHE A 145 -3.85 -19.31 -0.16
CA PHE A 145 -4.60 -19.52 -1.40
C PHE A 145 -4.13 -20.79 -2.10
N LEU A 146 -2.80 -21.01 -2.18
CA LEU A 146 -2.22 -22.24 -2.74
C LEU A 146 -2.75 -23.48 -2.03
N GLU A 147 -2.82 -23.49 -0.70
CA GLU A 147 -3.39 -24.60 0.08
C GLU A 147 -4.84 -24.93 -0.34
N SER A 148 -5.62 -23.91 -0.72
CA SER A 148 -7.02 -24.11 -1.15
C SER A 148 -7.19 -24.70 -2.54
N ILE A 149 -6.13 -24.76 -3.36
CA ILE A 149 -6.17 -25.19 -4.76
C ILE A 149 -5.22 -26.34 -5.12
N GLN A 150 -4.30 -26.72 -4.23
CA GLN A 150 -3.28 -27.73 -4.54
C GLN A 150 -3.80 -29.17 -4.50
N ASP A 151 -4.85 -29.44 -3.73
CA ASP A 151 -5.47 -30.76 -3.66
C ASP A 151 -6.55 -30.88 -4.75
N LYS A 152 -6.32 -31.79 -5.72
CA LYS A 152 -7.25 -32.01 -6.85
C LYS A 152 -8.57 -32.63 -6.44
N GLU A 153 -8.58 -33.40 -5.36
CA GLU A 153 -9.79 -34.05 -4.84
C GLU A 153 -10.60 -33.12 -3.90
N ASN A 154 -9.92 -32.08 -3.38
CA ASN A 154 -10.51 -31.12 -2.47
C ASN A 154 -10.18 -29.67 -2.94
N TYR A 155 -10.56 -29.37 -4.17
CA TYR A 155 -10.30 -28.09 -4.83
C TYR A 155 -11.39 -27.06 -4.51
N PHE A 156 -11.12 -26.16 -3.55
CA PHE A 156 -12.04 -25.09 -3.16
C PHE A 156 -11.33 -23.74 -3.11
N PRO A 157 -11.12 -23.09 -4.27
CA PRO A 157 -10.51 -21.77 -4.31
C PRO A 157 -11.36 -20.76 -3.52
N SER A 158 -10.76 -20.12 -2.54
CA SER A 158 -11.43 -19.14 -1.69
C SER A 158 -11.36 -17.75 -2.30
N PRO A 159 -12.46 -17.16 -2.80
CA PRO A 159 -12.45 -15.80 -3.36
C PRO A 159 -12.02 -14.75 -2.32
N SER A 160 -12.37 -14.95 -1.05
CA SER A 160 -12.02 -14.03 0.03
C SER A 160 -10.51 -14.05 0.35
N VAL A 161 -9.84 -15.22 0.22
CA VAL A 161 -8.39 -15.31 0.36
C VAL A 161 -7.71 -14.77 -0.90
N PHE A 162 -8.25 -15.05 -2.09
CA PHE A 162 -7.71 -14.56 -3.35
C PHE A 162 -7.58 -13.03 -3.40
N VAL A 163 -8.53 -12.30 -2.89
CA VAL A 163 -8.45 -10.82 -2.85
C VAL A 163 -7.16 -10.35 -2.16
N TYR A 164 -6.76 -11.01 -1.08
CA TYR A 164 -5.58 -10.63 -0.31
C TYR A 164 -4.25 -11.17 -0.89
N THR A 165 -4.26 -11.90 -2.00
CA THR A 165 -3.05 -12.18 -2.78
C THR A 165 -2.57 -10.96 -3.59
N LEU A 166 -3.31 -9.87 -3.55
CA LEU A 166 -2.95 -8.59 -4.15
C LEU A 166 -2.39 -7.66 -3.06
N PRO A 167 -1.08 -7.40 -3.01
CA PRO A 167 -0.48 -6.66 -1.88
C PRO A 167 -0.98 -5.23 -1.76
N ASN A 168 -1.44 -4.61 -2.86
CA ASN A 168 -2.00 -3.25 -2.84
C ASN A 168 -3.38 -3.15 -2.15
N ILE A 169 -4.00 -4.25 -1.75
CA ILE A 169 -5.27 -4.20 -1.01
C ILE A 169 -5.09 -3.42 0.31
N VAL A 170 -3.94 -3.50 0.95
CA VAL A 170 -3.68 -2.74 2.17
C VAL A 170 -3.75 -1.23 1.96
N THR A 171 -3.23 -0.71 0.84
CA THR A 171 -3.32 0.74 0.54
C THR A 171 -4.77 1.15 0.30
N GLY A 172 -5.56 0.29 -0.36
CA GLY A 172 -6.99 0.47 -0.54
C GLY A 172 -7.77 0.46 0.78
N GLU A 173 -7.46 -0.45 1.70
CA GLU A 173 -8.11 -0.52 3.02
C GLU A 173 -7.83 0.76 3.84
N ILE A 174 -6.60 1.27 3.81
CA ILE A 174 -6.22 2.54 4.45
C ILE A 174 -6.98 3.72 3.80
N ALA A 175 -7.02 3.77 2.47
CA ALA A 175 -7.70 4.83 1.73
C ALA A 175 -9.21 4.84 2.00
N ILE A 176 -9.87 3.67 1.93
CA ILE A 176 -11.31 3.54 2.23
C ILE A 176 -11.60 3.99 3.66
N ARG A 177 -10.82 3.54 4.63
CA ARG A 177 -11.02 3.90 6.05
C ARG A 177 -10.98 5.41 6.30
N ASN A 178 -10.10 6.11 5.58
CA ASN A 178 -9.82 7.52 5.83
C ASN A 178 -10.40 8.47 4.76
N HIS A 179 -11.18 7.96 3.81
CA HIS A 179 -11.76 8.69 2.67
C HIS A 179 -10.68 9.41 1.82
N TYR A 180 -9.55 8.72 1.59
CA TYR A 180 -8.49 9.23 0.72
C TYR A 180 -8.77 8.88 -0.73
N HIS A 181 -8.73 9.88 -1.60
CA HIS A 181 -8.94 9.79 -3.04
C HIS A 181 -7.69 10.11 -3.86
N GLY A 182 -6.57 10.34 -3.17
CA GLY A 182 -5.28 10.52 -3.80
C GLY A 182 -4.70 9.21 -4.35
N GLU A 183 -3.47 9.27 -4.84
CA GLU A 183 -2.76 8.10 -5.36
C GLU A 183 -2.63 7.01 -4.30
N THR A 184 -2.84 5.74 -4.71
CA THR A 184 -2.49 4.57 -3.88
C THR A 184 -1.58 3.66 -4.67
N SER A 185 -0.39 3.39 -4.13
CA SER A 185 0.62 2.57 -4.79
C SER A 185 1.29 1.62 -3.80
N PHE A 186 1.67 0.44 -4.28
CA PHE A 186 2.39 -0.56 -3.51
C PHE A 186 3.58 -1.08 -4.31
N TYR A 187 4.77 -1.05 -3.73
CA TYR A 187 6.02 -1.43 -4.38
C TYR A 187 6.68 -2.59 -3.67
N ILE A 188 7.14 -3.56 -4.44
CA ILE A 188 7.90 -4.71 -3.93
C ILE A 188 9.37 -4.47 -4.27
N LEU A 189 10.20 -4.37 -3.24
CA LEU A 189 11.64 -4.12 -3.35
C LEU A 189 12.42 -5.33 -2.80
N PRO A 190 13.62 -5.62 -3.30
CA PRO A 190 14.44 -6.72 -2.79
C PRO A 190 14.80 -6.58 -1.30
N SER A 191 14.89 -5.35 -0.82
CA SER A 191 15.20 -5.00 0.57
C SER A 191 14.69 -3.60 0.89
N LYS A 192 14.63 -3.26 2.18
CA LYS A 192 14.32 -1.90 2.64
C LYS A 192 15.47 -0.96 2.27
N ASP A 193 15.38 -0.32 1.12
CA ASP A 193 16.35 0.62 0.56
C ASP A 193 15.73 2.02 0.53
N GLU A 194 16.15 2.85 1.47
CA GLU A 194 15.65 4.23 1.61
C GLU A 194 15.88 5.07 0.35
N ARG A 195 16.95 4.83 -0.38
CA ARG A 195 17.22 5.55 -1.62
C ARG A 195 16.18 5.23 -2.68
N GLN A 196 15.92 3.94 -2.91
CA GLN A 196 14.91 3.51 -3.89
C GLN A 196 13.50 3.97 -3.47
N MET A 197 13.18 3.87 -2.19
CA MET A 197 11.91 4.36 -1.65
C MET A 197 11.76 5.86 -1.90
N ASN A 198 12.79 6.67 -1.63
CA ASN A 198 12.76 8.11 -1.85
C ASN A 198 12.64 8.46 -3.34
N GLU A 199 13.34 7.76 -4.24
CA GLU A 199 13.19 7.95 -5.69
C GLU A 199 11.74 7.74 -6.17
N VAL A 200 11.03 6.76 -5.61
CA VAL A 200 9.60 6.54 -5.88
C VAL A 200 8.77 7.69 -5.30
N LEU A 201 8.99 8.06 -4.03
CA LEU A 201 8.21 9.10 -3.36
C LEU A 201 8.35 10.47 -4.03
N GLU A 202 9.53 10.79 -4.58
CA GLU A 202 9.72 12.00 -5.37
C GLU A 202 8.74 12.08 -6.56
N THR A 203 8.36 10.94 -7.16
CA THR A 203 7.45 10.93 -8.31
C THR A 203 6.02 11.29 -7.94
N VAL A 204 5.60 11.01 -6.70
CA VAL A 204 4.24 11.28 -6.21
C VAL A 204 3.94 12.79 -6.17
N PHE A 205 4.97 13.60 -5.95
CA PHE A 205 4.83 15.05 -5.85
C PHE A 205 5.04 15.79 -7.18
N VAL A 206 5.31 15.08 -8.27
CA VAL A 206 5.61 15.70 -9.57
C VAL A 206 4.40 16.43 -10.16
N ASP A 207 3.21 15.92 -9.96
CA ASP A 207 1.97 16.48 -10.53
C ASP A 207 1.34 17.59 -9.68
N THR A 208 1.92 17.88 -8.49
CA THR A 208 1.45 18.91 -7.54
C THR A 208 0.06 18.69 -6.97
N GLN A 209 -0.59 17.57 -7.22
CA GLN A 209 -1.89 17.23 -6.64
C GLN A 209 -1.73 16.71 -5.22
N SER A 210 -0.75 15.84 -5.01
CA SER A 210 -0.44 15.31 -3.69
C SER A 210 0.36 16.31 -2.87
N LYS A 211 -0.14 16.64 -1.67
CA LYS A 211 0.55 17.49 -0.69
C LYS A 211 1.16 16.71 0.44
N SER A 212 0.63 15.52 0.69
CA SER A 212 1.16 14.61 1.71
C SER A 212 1.12 13.16 1.24
N VAL A 213 2.00 12.34 1.80
CA VAL A 213 2.08 10.90 1.55
C VAL A 213 2.16 10.15 2.87
N LEU A 214 1.23 9.23 3.11
CA LEU A 214 1.39 8.19 4.10
C LEU A 214 2.24 7.09 3.47
N THR A 215 3.41 6.84 4.03
CA THR A 215 4.39 5.94 3.42
C THR A 215 5.17 5.14 4.44
N GLY A 216 5.86 4.14 3.96
CA GLY A 216 6.81 3.36 4.71
C GLY A 216 6.87 1.90 4.31
N TRP A 217 7.59 1.14 5.10
CA TRP A 217 7.80 -0.29 4.93
C TRP A 217 6.81 -1.10 5.75
N ILE A 218 6.16 -2.08 5.12
CA ILE A 218 5.31 -3.05 5.81
C ILE A 218 5.56 -4.45 5.26
N ASP A 219 6.13 -5.33 6.02
CA ASP A 219 6.40 -6.70 5.60
C ASP A 219 5.74 -7.69 6.56
N TYR A 220 5.08 -8.71 6.03
CA TYR A 220 4.34 -9.69 6.82
C TYR A 220 4.46 -11.08 6.21
N GLU A 221 5.14 -11.96 6.89
CA GLU A 221 5.23 -13.37 6.51
C GLU A 221 4.28 -14.24 7.34
N ASP A 222 4.24 -14.01 8.65
CA ASP A 222 3.36 -14.70 9.60
C ASP A 222 3.20 -13.90 10.91
N GLY A 223 2.61 -14.51 11.93
CA GLY A 223 2.38 -13.87 13.24
C GLY A 223 3.64 -13.60 14.07
N GLU A 224 4.79 -14.16 13.69
CA GLU A 224 6.07 -14.01 14.39
C GLU A 224 7.09 -13.21 13.57
N HIS A 225 6.86 -13.11 12.24
CA HIS A 225 7.75 -12.45 11.28
C HIS A 225 7.00 -11.35 10.55
N PHE A 226 6.98 -10.16 11.14
CA PHE A 226 6.40 -8.98 10.54
C PHE A 226 7.07 -7.71 11.03
N GLU A 227 7.04 -6.68 10.22
CA GLU A 227 7.47 -5.34 10.58
C GLU A 227 6.66 -4.27 9.84
N ALA A 228 6.39 -3.18 10.52
CA ALA A 228 5.90 -1.94 9.91
C ALA A 228 6.72 -0.77 10.41
N ASP A 229 7.01 0.15 9.51
CA ASP A 229 7.69 1.41 9.81
C ASP A 229 7.08 2.48 8.90
N LEU A 230 6.09 3.17 9.41
CA LEU A 230 5.30 4.15 8.67
C LEU A 230 5.59 5.57 9.13
N MET A 231 5.48 6.51 8.19
CA MET A 231 5.62 7.94 8.43
C MET A 231 4.71 8.74 7.49
N LEU A 232 4.48 9.99 7.84
CA LEU A 232 3.89 11.00 6.96
C LEU A 232 5.00 11.89 6.39
N ILE A 233 4.88 12.20 5.10
CA ILE A 233 5.73 13.15 4.40
C ILE A 233 4.82 14.23 3.82
N GLU A 234 5.19 15.50 3.99
CA GLU A 234 4.49 16.66 3.45
C GLU A 234 5.47 17.55 2.68
N ILE A 235 4.97 18.32 1.71
CA ILE A 235 5.73 19.32 0.93
C ILE A 235 5.23 20.74 1.19
#